data_65329f898d78cf31ad2dcd259dcdeff2
#
_entry.id   65329f898d78cf31ad2dcd259dcdeff2
#
_cell.length_a   1.000
_cell.length_b   1.000
_cell.length_c   1.000
_cell.angle_alpha   90.00
_cell.angle_beta   90.00
_cell.angle_gamma   90.00
#
_symmetry.space_group_name_H-M   'P 1'
#
loop_
_entity.id
_entity.type
_entity.pdbx_description
1 polymer ?
#
loop_
_entity_poly.entity_id
_entity_poly.type
_entity_poly.pdbx_seq_one_letter_code
_entity_poly.pdbx_strand_id
1 'polypeptide(L)'
;MKKIVVITGSPRKDGNSFAMTEAFIKAAEAKGHTVVRFDAASMNIGGCHACETCYKTGKACSFDDDFNTMAPAILEADAIVFTMPVYWYSIPAQIKAVIDKLYSFCVAGKDIAGKACGLIACCEENDMSVLDGVRIPVERSAALMKWHMAGEVLVPGVLNAGDIEKTDGCAMAAALADKF
;
A
#
# COMPACT_ATOMS: atom_id res chain seq x y z
N MET A 1 -14.02 -15.03 0.75
CA MET A 1 -13.48 -14.44 -0.49
C MET A 1 -13.59 -12.93 -0.36
N LYS A 2 -12.48 -12.20 -0.55
CA LYS A 2 -12.41 -10.73 -0.43
C LYS A 2 -11.80 -10.11 -1.68
N LYS A 3 -12.10 -8.84 -1.95
CA LYS A 3 -11.40 -8.00 -2.92
C LYS A 3 -10.26 -7.27 -2.20
N ILE A 4 -9.03 -7.52 -2.59
CA ILE A 4 -7.84 -6.92 -1.98
C ILE A 4 -7.18 -6.00 -3.01
N VAL A 5 -6.97 -4.75 -2.66
CA VAL A 5 -6.14 -3.83 -3.45
C VAL A 5 -4.75 -3.79 -2.86
N VAL A 6 -3.74 -4.11 -3.68
CA VAL A 6 -2.31 -4.01 -3.32
C VAL A 6 -1.72 -2.79 -4.01
N ILE A 7 -1.12 -1.88 -3.24
CA ILE A 7 -0.51 -0.65 -3.75
C ILE A 7 0.99 -0.72 -3.48
N THR A 8 1.80 -0.78 -4.55
CA THR A 8 3.25 -0.92 -4.43
C THR A 8 3.97 0.41 -4.65
N GLY A 9 5.04 0.66 -3.90
CA GLY A 9 5.83 1.89 -3.97
C GLY A 9 7.22 1.73 -4.57
N SER A 10 7.65 0.51 -4.90
CA SER A 10 8.96 0.28 -5.49
C SER A 10 8.91 0.37 -7.02
N PRO A 11 9.83 1.13 -7.65
CA PRO A 11 10.00 1.08 -9.11
C PRO A 11 10.79 -0.16 -9.57
N ARG A 12 11.46 -0.87 -8.64
CA ARG A 12 12.30 -2.03 -8.97
C ARG A 12 11.47 -3.30 -9.00
N LYS A 13 11.33 -3.92 -10.19
CA LYS A 13 10.58 -5.16 -10.37
C LYS A 13 11.32 -6.42 -9.89
N ASP A 14 12.59 -6.31 -9.62
CA ASP A 14 13.46 -7.35 -9.04
C ASP A 14 13.85 -7.05 -7.58
N GLY A 15 13.21 -6.04 -6.97
CA GLY A 15 13.54 -5.58 -5.62
C GLY A 15 12.95 -6.46 -4.52
N ASN A 16 13.51 -6.32 -3.31
CA ASN A 16 13.11 -7.10 -2.12
C ASN A 16 11.63 -6.94 -1.77
N SER A 17 11.12 -5.70 -1.74
CA SER A 17 9.69 -5.44 -1.50
C SER A 17 8.79 -6.00 -2.59
N PHE A 18 9.27 -6.05 -3.85
CA PHE A 18 8.53 -6.67 -4.95
C PHE A 18 8.38 -8.17 -4.73
N ALA A 19 9.44 -8.88 -4.36
CA ALA A 19 9.39 -10.32 -4.09
C ALA A 19 8.41 -10.65 -2.96
N MET A 20 8.41 -9.88 -1.86
CA MET A 20 7.42 -10.03 -0.79
C MET A 20 5.99 -9.75 -1.26
N THR A 21 5.81 -8.75 -2.13
CA THR A 21 4.49 -8.45 -2.71
C THR A 21 3.95 -9.62 -3.52
N GLU A 22 4.78 -10.21 -4.39
CA GLU A 22 4.40 -11.38 -5.18
C GLU A 22 4.05 -12.58 -4.29
N ALA A 23 4.83 -12.81 -3.23
CA ALA A 23 4.54 -13.89 -2.28
C ALA A 23 3.18 -13.71 -1.60
N PHE A 24 2.85 -12.48 -1.18
CA PHE A 24 1.55 -12.14 -0.62
C PHE A 24 0.42 -12.36 -1.63
N ILE A 25 0.54 -11.80 -2.85
CA ILE A 25 -0.49 -11.88 -3.89
C ILE A 25 -0.79 -13.35 -4.22
N LYS A 26 0.26 -14.14 -4.49
CA LYS A 26 0.12 -15.57 -4.79
C LYS A 26 -0.60 -16.33 -3.67
N ALA A 27 -0.27 -16.04 -2.42
CA ALA A 27 -0.93 -16.69 -1.28
C ALA A 27 -2.38 -16.24 -1.13
N ALA A 28 -2.69 -14.96 -1.32
CA ALA A 28 -4.05 -14.44 -1.25
C ALA A 28 -4.94 -15.03 -2.35
N GLU A 29 -4.46 -15.11 -3.58
CA GLU A 29 -5.17 -15.74 -4.71
C GLU A 29 -5.39 -17.22 -4.50
N ALA A 30 -4.40 -17.94 -3.97
CA ALA A 30 -4.53 -19.36 -3.63
C ALA A 30 -5.62 -19.62 -2.56
N LYS A 31 -5.95 -18.63 -1.73
CA LYS A 31 -7.04 -18.66 -0.76
C LYS A 31 -8.40 -18.22 -1.34
N GLY A 32 -8.44 -17.92 -2.63
CA GLY A 32 -9.65 -17.52 -3.34
C GLY A 32 -9.99 -16.02 -3.23
N HIS A 33 -9.06 -15.17 -2.76
CA HIS A 33 -9.26 -13.73 -2.81
C HIS A 33 -9.05 -13.21 -4.24
N THR A 34 -9.72 -12.12 -4.60
CA THR A 34 -9.44 -11.38 -5.83
C THR A 34 -8.47 -10.26 -5.50
N VAL A 35 -7.32 -10.22 -6.17
CA VAL A 35 -6.30 -9.20 -5.94
C VAL A 35 -6.22 -8.26 -7.13
N VAL A 36 -6.26 -6.96 -6.88
CA VAL A 36 -5.98 -5.90 -7.85
C VAL A 36 -4.72 -5.16 -7.41
N ARG A 37 -3.69 -5.16 -8.27
CA ARG A 37 -2.42 -4.52 -7.98
C ARG A 37 -2.28 -3.20 -8.72
N PHE A 38 -1.77 -2.19 -8.03
CA PHE A 38 -1.36 -0.91 -8.60
C PHE A 38 0.11 -0.63 -8.26
N ASP A 39 0.94 -0.47 -9.29
CA ASP A 39 2.35 -0.11 -9.16
C ASP A 39 2.49 1.42 -9.18
N ALA A 40 2.28 2.07 -8.04
CA ALA A 40 2.23 3.53 -7.92
C ALA A 40 3.50 4.21 -8.47
N ALA A 41 4.66 3.54 -8.41
CA ALA A 41 5.92 4.05 -8.94
C ALA A 41 5.95 4.18 -10.47
N SER A 42 5.09 3.46 -11.18
CA SER A 42 4.96 3.53 -12.65
C SER A 42 3.72 4.30 -13.11
N MET A 43 2.93 4.81 -12.15
CA MET A 43 1.72 5.57 -12.42
C MET A 43 1.98 7.07 -12.33
N ASN A 44 1.25 7.86 -13.09
CA ASN A 44 1.31 9.31 -13.02
C ASN A 44 0.34 9.81 -11.93
N ILE A 45 0.78 9.84 -10.68
CA ILE A 45 0.00 10.30 -9.53
C ILE A 45 0.71 11.51 -8.90
N GLY A 46 0.17 12.68 -9.10
CA GLY A 46 0.68 13.91 -8.48
C GLY A 46 0.28 14.04 -7.00
N GLY A 47 0.98 14.90 -6.26
CA GLY A 47 0.63 15.21 -4.87
C GLY A 47 -0.76 15.84 -4.75
N CYS A 48 -1.38 15.75 -3.58
CA CYS A 48 -2.65 16.42 -3.30
C CYS A 48 -2.44 17.94 -3.19
N HIS A 49 -3.26 18.72 -3.89
CA HIS A 49 -3.22 20.19 -3.88
C HIS A 49 -4.15 20.82 -2.82
N ALA A 50 -4.82 20.03 -2.00
CA ALA A 50 -5.77 20.50 -0.98
C ALA A 50 -6.86 21.47 -1.54
N CYS A 51 -7.26 21.26 -2.79
CA CYS A 51 -8.21 22.15 -3.48
C CYS A 51 -9.68 21.90 -3.12
N GLU A 52 -9.98 20.79 -2.41
CA GLU A 52 -11.33 20.40 -1.94
C GLU A 52 -12.40 20.29 -3.05
N THR A 53 -11.96 20.01 -4.28
CA THR A 53 -12.85 19.83 -5.43
C THR A 53 -13.09 18.36 -5.80
N CYS A 54 -12.67 17.46 -4.91
CA CYS A 54 -12.80 16.01 -5.09
C CYS A 54 -14.24 15.60 -5.40
N TYR A 55 -14.41 14.72 -6.39
CA TYR A 55 -15.71 14.26 -6.91
C TYR A 55 -16.65 15.31 -7.51
N LYS A 56 -16.33 16.61 -7.44
CA LYS A 56 -17.17 17.66 -8.05
C LYS A 56 -17.18 17.61 -9.58
N THR A 57 -16.16 17.00 -10.18
CA THR A 57 -16.05 16.80 -11.63
C THR A 57 -16.45 15.38 -12.07
N GLY A 58 -17.00 14.56 -11.15
CA GLY A 58 -17.30 13.16 -11.39
C GLY A 58 -16.10 12.21 -11.24
N LYS A 59 -14.89 12.76 -11.06
CA LYS A 59 -13.64 12.01 -10.80
C LYS A 59 -13.25 12.14 -9.32
N ALA A 60 -12.56 11.14 -8.78
CA ALA A 60 -12.10 11.14 -7.40
C ALA A 60 -11.17 12.34 -7.10
N CYS A 61 -10.24 12.62 -8.01
CA CYS A 61 -9.45 13.83 -8.01
C CYS A 61 -9.85 14.70 -9.22
N SER A 62 -9.98 16.02 -9.03
CA SER A 62 -10.30 16.93 -10.13
C SER A 62 -9.14 17.12 -11.11
N PHE A 63 -7.92 16.82 -10.68
CA PHE A 63 -6.77 16.75 -11.57
C PHE A 63 -6.79 15.43 -12.34
N ASP A 64 -6.32 15.48 -13.58
CA ASP A 64 -6.30 14.32 -14.46
C ASP A 64 -5.02 13.51 -14.22
N ASP A 65 -5.11 12.53 -13.32
CA ASP A 65 -4.03 11.60 -13.03
C ASP A 65 -4.55 10.19 -12.69
N ASP A 66 -3.63 9.23 -12.57
CA ASP A 66 -3.95 7.81 -12.43
C ASP A 66 -4.59 7.44 -11.10
N PHE A 67 -4.62 8.33 -10.10
CA PHE A 67 -5.42 8.11 -8.89
C PHE A 67 -6.90 7.91 -9.24
N ASN A 68 -7.38 8.57 -10.27
CA ASN A 68 -8.77 8.41 -10.74
C ASN A 68 -9.08 7.00 -11.24
N THR A 69 -8.08 6.26 -11.73
CA THR A 69 -8.21 4.85 -12.09
C THR A 69 -8.18 3.93 -10.87
N MET A 70 -7.38 4.29 -9.86
CA MET A 70 -7.23 3.52 -8.63
C MET A 70 -8.42 3.68 -7.67
N ALA A 71 -8.97 4.89 -7.55
CA ALA A 71 -9.96 5.23 -6.55
C ALA A 71 -11.23 4.35 -6.57
N PRO A 72 -11.80 3.95 -7.73
CA PRO A 72 -12.94 3.03 -7.76
C PRO A 72 -12.60 1.67 -7.14
N ALA A 73 -11.41 1.13 -7.43
CA ALA A 73 -10.97 -0.14 -6.87
C ALA A 73 -10.79 -0.05 -5.34
N ILE A 74 -10.25 1.07 -4.83
CA ILE A 74 -10.15 1.32 -3.38
C ILE A 74 -11.53 1.37 -2.74
N LEU A 75 -12.51 2.03 -3.37
CA LEU A 75 -13.89 2.09 -2.86
C LEU A 75 -14.51 0.70 -2.71
N GLU A 76 -14.33 -0.16 -3.71
CA GLU A 76 -14.91 -1.49 -3.76
C GLU A 76 -14.16 -2.55 -2.94
N ALA A 77 -12.91 -2.28 -2.56
CA ALA A 77 -12.08 -3.22 -1.85
C ALA A 77 -12.59 -3.53 -0.44
N ASP A 78 -12.43 -4.77 -0.01
CA ASP A 78 -12.58 -5.19 1.39
C ASP A 78 -11.29 -4.93 2.18
N ALA A 79 -10.15 -4.88 1.48
CA ALA A 79 -8.84 -4.70 2.09
C ALA A 79 -7.88 -3.91 1.19
N ILE A 80 -6.97 -3.16 1.84
CA ILE A 80 -5.89 -2.42 1.20
C ILE A 80 -4.56 -2.90 1.79
N VAL A 81 -3.60 -3.26 0.94
CA VAL A 81 -2.25 -3.64 1.37
C VAL A 81 -1.24 -2.71 0.71
N PHE A 82 -0.50 -1.99 1.55
CA PHE A 82 0.62 -1.16 1.10
C PHE A 82 1.91 -1.97 1.12
N THR A 83 2.67 -1.92 0.02
CA THR A 83 3.96 -2.62 -0.06
C THR A 83 5.04 -1.67 -0.55
N MET A 84 6.17 -1.57 0.19
CA MET A 84 7.17 -0.55 -0.13
C MET A 84 8.53 -0.80 0.51
N PRO A 85 9.62 -0.29 -0.08
CA PRO A 85 10.86 -0.07 0.67
C PRO A 85 10.75 1.20 1.51
N VAL A 86 11.64 1.38 2.48
CA VAL A 86 11.85 2.68 3.13
C VAL A 86 12.71 3.56 2.23
N TYR A 87 12.28 4.79 1.97
CA TYR A 87 13.07 5.82 1.28
C TYR A 87 13.30 7.01 2.21
N TRP A 88 14.58 7.29 2.51
CA TRP A 88 14.93 8.40 3.41
C TRP A 88 14.10 8.40 4.70
N TYR A 89 14.10 7.24 5.39
CA TYR A 89 13.40 7.02 6.65
C TYR A 89 11.88 7.25 6.59
N SER A 90 11.26 7.19 5.39
CA SER A 90 9.84 7.46 5.21
C SER A 90 9.22 6.67 4.05
N ILE A 91 7.93 6.92 3.84
CA ILE A 91 7.15 6.39 2.72
C ILE A 91 7.70 6.93 1.40
N PRO A 92 7.91 6.09 0.37
CA PRO A 92 8.22 6.54 -0.99
C PRO A 92 7.21 7.56 -1.49
N ALA A 93 7.70 8.61 -2.18
CA ALA A 93 6.86 9.71 -2.65
C ALA A 93 5.65 9.25 -3.47
N GLN A 94 5.78 8.19 -4.25
CA GLN A 94 4.73 7.63 -5.09
C GLN A 94 3.55 7.09 -4.25
N ILE A 95 3.82 6.33 -3.19
CA ILE A 95 2.77 5.87 -2.26
C ILE A 95 2.24 7.03 -1.43
N LYS A 96 3.10 7.97 -1.03
CA LYS A 96 2.66 9.13 -0.26
C LYS A 96 1.65 9.96 -1.04
N ALA A 97 1.85 10.14 -2.36
CA ALA A 97 0.88 10.80 -3.22
C ALA A 97 -0.49 10.09 -3.22
N VAL A 98 -0.50 8.75 -3.24
CA VAL A 98 -1.75 7.97 -3.12
C VAL A 98 -2.40 8.19 -1.77
N ILE A 99 -1.63 8.07 -0.67
CA ILE A 99 -2.15 8.25 0.70
C ILE A 99 -2.75 9.63 0.88
N ASP A 100 -2.07 10.69 0.41
CA ASP A 100 -2.60 12.06 0.49
C ASP A 100 -3.92 12.22 -0.27
N LYS A 101 -4.10 11.51 -1.37
CA LYS A 101 -5.33 11.55 -2.16
C LYS A 101 -6.47 10.71 -1.60
N LEU A 102 -6.24 9.85 -0.60
CA LEU A 102 -7.33 9.24 0.17
C LEU A 102 -8.23 10.31 0.80
N TYR A 103 -7.72 11.50 1.03
CA TYR A 103 -8.50 12.65 1.46
C TYR A 103 -9.72 12.94 0.57
N SER A 104 -9.66 12.56 -0.71
CA SER A 104 -10.79 12.71 -1.64
C SER A 104 -12.07 12.00 -1.18
N PHE A 105 -11.92 10.85 -0.53
CA PHE A 105 -13.04 10.08 0.02
C PHE A 105 -13.68 10.82 1.20
N CYS A 106 -12.85 11.43 2.06
CA CYS A 106 -13.33 12.23 3.19
C CYS A 106 -14.10 13.46 2.71
N VAL A 107 -13.55 14.22 1.75
CA VAL A 107 -14.21 15.43 1.17
C VAL A 107 -15.55 15.09 0.53
N ALA A 108 -15.62 13.95 -0.14
CA ALA A 108 -16.84 13.51 -0.84
C ALA A 108 -17.82 12.73 0.05
N GLY A 109 -17.51 12.52 1.33
CA GLY A 109 -18.35 11.74 2.25
C GLY A 109 -18.54 10.28 1.79
N LYS A 110 -17.54 9.70 1.11
CA LYS A 110 -17.61 8.30 0.67
C LYS A 110 -17.42 7.37 1.86
N ASP A 111 -18.27 6.34 1.93
CA ASP A 111 -18.10 5.30 2.94
C ASP A 111 -17.00 4.33 2.53
N ILE A 112 -15.88 4.42 3.22
CA ILE A 112 -14.73 3.54 3.04
C ILE A 112 -14.27 2.94 4.37
N ALA A 113 -15.07 3.06 5.41
CA ALA A 113 -14.78 2.51 6.73
C ALA A 113 -14.80 0.97 6.74
N GLY A 114 -14.23 0.38 7.78
CA GLY A 114 -14.31 -1.06 8.04
C GLY A 114 -13.39 -1.95 7.19
N LYS A 115 -12.61 -1.40 6.27
CA LYS A 115 -11.66 -2.18 5.46
C LYS A 115 -10.51 -2.72 6.33
N ALA A 116 -9.95 -3.86 5.93
CA ALA A 116 -8.69 -4.35 6.47
C ALA A 116 -7.52 -3.61 5.82
N CYS A 117 -6.48 -3.32 6.59
CA CYS A 117 -5.25 -2.71 6.09
C CYS A 117 -4.05 -3.60 6.42
N GLY A 118 -3.16 -3.81 5.46
CA GLY A 118 -1.90 -4.51 5.66
C GLY A 118 -0.70 -3.66 5.22
N LEU A 119 0.44 -3.92 5.83
CA LEU A 119 1.71 -3.29 5.46
C LEU A 119 2.78 -4.37 5.22
N ILE A 120 3.48 -4.26 4.11
CA ILE A 120 4.68 -5.06 3.81
C ILE A 120 5.80 -4.08 3.48
N ALA A 121 6.85 -4.05 4.30
CA ALA A 121 7.93 -3.10 4.09
C ALA A 121 9.30 -3.71 4.37
N CYS A 122 10.33 -3.17 3.72
CA CYS A 122 11.71 -3.51 3.98
C CYS A 122 12.63 -2.30 3.93
N CYS A 123 13.79 -2.40 4.57
CA CYS A 123 14.81 -1.35 4.54
C CYS A 123 16.22 -1.96 4.45
N GLU A 124 17.17 -1.13 4.03
CA GLU A 124 18.58 -1.47 3.92
C GLU A 124 19.23 -1.67 5.29
N GLU A 125 18.94 -0.79 6.23
CA GLU A 125 19.56 -0.78 7.54
C GLU A 125 19.06 -1.96 8.40
N ASN A 126 19.95 -2.49 9.23
CA ASN A 126 19.63 -3.60 10.14
C ASN A 126 19.05 -3.09 11.47
N ASP A 127 18.28 -2.00 11.42
CA ASP A 127 17.61 -1.39 12.56
C ASP A 127 16.10 -1.33 12.29
N MET A 128 15.33 -2.05 13.10
CA MET A 128 13.86 -2.10 13.00
C MET A 128 13.21 -0.73 13.14
N SER A 129 13.82 0.21 13.88
CA SER A 129 13.26 1.55 14.09
C SER A 129 13.17 2.37 12.79
N VAL A 130 13.99 2.04 11.79
CA VAL A 130 13.94 2.67 10.46
C VAL A 130 12.58 2.42 9.78
N LEU A 131 11.96 1.28 10.04
CA LEU A 131 10.66 0.91 9.50
C LEU A 131 9.49 1.68 10.14
N ASP A 132 9.70 2.35 11.28
CA ASP A 132 8.71 3.22 11.90
C ASP A 132 8.30 4.38 10.96
N GLY A 133 9.23 4.84 10.11
CA GLY A 133 8.95 5.87 9.11
C GLY A 133 7.90 5.52 8.07
N VAL A 134 7.62 4.23 7.87
CA VAL A 134 6.53 3.76 7.01
C VAL A 134 5.39 3.17 7.82
N ARG A 135 5.66 2.50 8.94
CA ARG A 135 4.68 1.86 9.79
C ARG A 135 3.72 2.88 10.41
N ILE A 136 4.26 3.85 11.14
CA ILE A 136 3.46 4.85 11.86
C ILE A 136 2.53 5.65 10.92
N PRO A 137 2.99 6.21 9.78
CA PRO A 137 2.10 6.90 8.86
C PRO A 137 0.98 6.03 8.28
N VAL A 138 1.26 4.75 7.95
CA VAL A 138 0.25 3.83 7.43
C VAL A 138 -0.78 3.51 8.51
N GLU A 139 -0.36 3.19 9.73
CA GLU A 139 -1.25 2.94 10.87
C GLU A 139 -2.17 4.14 11.16
N ARG A 140 -1.59 5.35 11.18
CA ARG A 140 -2.36 6.59 11.42
C ARG A 140 -3.34 6.89 10.30
N SER A 141 -2.95 6.65 9.05
CA SER A 141 -3.84 6.80 7.90
C SER A 141 -4.99 5.80 7.95
N ALA A 142 -4.69 4.52 8.25
CA ALA A 142 -5.69 3.49 8.42
C ALA A 142 -6.69 3.83 9.54
N ALA A 143 -6.18 4.30 10.68
CA ALA A 143 -7.03 4.72 11.81
C ALA A 143 -7.94 5.88 11.44
N LEU A 144 -7.42 6.92 10.73
CA LEU A 144 -8.21 8.05 10.24
C LEU A 144 -9.33 7.59 9.30
N MET A 145 -9.04 6.64 8.42
CA MET A 145 -9.99 6.07 7.46
C MET A 145 -10.93 5.03 8.11
N LYS A 146 -10.81 4.79 9.43
CA LYS A 146 -11.55 3.76 10.18
C LYS A 146 -11.33 2.35 9.61
N TRP A 147 -10.12 2.09 9.12
CA TRP A 147 -9.66 0.76 8.73
C TRP A 147 -8.99 0.07 9.92
N HIS A 148 -9.04 -1.26 9.98
CA HIS A 148 -8.33 -2.01 11.00
C HIS A 148 -7.05 -2.62 10.43
N MET A 149 -5.94 -2.51 11.16
CA MET A 149 -4.69 -3.17 10.78
C MET A 149 -4.85 -4.69 10.94
N ALA A 150 -4.84 -5.41 9.81
CA ALA A 150 -4.89 -6.88 9.80
C ALA A 150 -3.52 -7.49 10.15
N GLY A 151 -2.44 -6.78 9.79
CA GLY A 151 -1.08 -7.18 10.12
C GLY A 151 -0.03 -6.42 9.34
N GLU A 152 1.21 -6.68 9.70
CA GLU A 152 2.38 -6.08 9.06
C GLU A 152 3.51 -7.09 8.91
N VAL A 153 4.33 -6.89 7.87
CA VAL A 153 5.59 -7.61 7.62
C VAL A 153 6.68 -6.57 7.41
N LEU A 154 7.61 -6.51 8.35
CA LEU A 154 8.67 -5.52 8.39
C LEU A 154 10.03 -6.24 8.38
N VAL A 155 10.83 -6.04 7.33
CA VAL A 155 12.10 -6.75 7.13
C VAL A 155 13.26 -5.74 7.02
N PRO A 156 14.11 -5.63 8.04
CA PRO A 156 15.33 -4.83 7.99
C PRO A 156 16.47 -5.58 7.29
N GLY A 157 17.56 -4.88 6.95
CA GLY A 157 18.83 -5.46 6.52
C GLY A 157 18.85 -6.01 5.10
N VAL A 158 18.01 -5.51 4.18
CA VAL A 158 17.96 -5.98 2.78
C VAL A 158 18.22 -4.84 1.80
N LEU A 159 19.42 -4.79 1.24
CA LEU A 159 19.88 -3.74 0.33
C LEU A 159 19.83 -4.18 -1.15
N ASN A 160 20.51 -5.27 -1.46
CA ASN A 160 20.65 -5.73 -2.84
C ASN A 160 19.45 -6.55 -3.28
N ALA A 161 19.16 -6.56 -4.57
CA ALA A 161 18.15 -7.47 -5.13
C ALA A 161 18.46 -8.92 -4.72
N GLY A 162 17.44 -9.64 -4.24
CA GLY A 162 17.58 -11.02 -3.78
C GLY A 162 18.02 -11.18 -2.31
N ASP A 163 18.38 -10.11 -1.59
CA ASP A 163 18.73 -10.26 -0.16
C ASP A 163 17.55 -10.79 0.66
N ILE A 164 16.32 -10.50 0.25
CA ILE A 164 15.10 -10.99 0.91
C ILE A 164 15.01 -12.52 0.93
N GLU A 165 15.64 -13.22 -0.04
CA GLU A 165 15.64 -14.67 -0.11
C GLU A 165 16.45 -15.32 1.02
N LYS A 166 17.32 -14.55 1.69
CA LYS A 166 18.10 -14.95 2.85
C LYS A 166 17.36 -14.75 4.17
N THR A 167 16.10 -14.31 4.11
CA THR A 167 15.25 -13.99 5.25
C THR A 167 13.93 -14.76 5.14
N ASP A 168 13.13 -14.71 6.21
CA ASP A 168 11.76 -15.26 6.19
C ASP A 168 10.72 -14.27 5.59
N GLY A 169 11.16 -13.14 5.03
CA GLY A 169 10.29 -12.04 4.59
C GLY A 169 9.20 -12.46 3.60
N CYS A 170 9.55 -13.26 2.60
CA CYS A 170 8.57 -13.78 1.64
C CYS A 170 7.58 -14.75 2.28
N ALA A 171 8.04 -15.62 3.20
CA ALA A 171 7.17 -16.55 3.92
C ALA A 171 6.22 -15.79 4.86
N MET A 172 6.72 -14.76 5.55
CA MET A 172 5.90 -13.88 6.40
C MET A 172 4.86 -13.12 5.58
N ALA A 173 5.25 -12.62 4.39
CA ALA A 173 4.32 -11.93 3.49
C ALA A 173 3.23 -12.87 2.97
N ALA A 174 3.58 -14.11 2.62
CA ALA A 174 2.59 -15.12 2.24
C ALA A 174 1.63 -15.46 3.40
N ALA A 175 2.16 -15.62 4.63
CA ALA A 175 1.35 -15.89 5.82
C ALA A 175 0.43 -14.72 6.20
N LEU A 176 0.79 -13.48 5.85
CA LEU A 176 -0.08 -12.31 6.08
C LEU A 176 -1.44 -12.48 5.37
N ALA A 177 -1.50 -13.21 4.25
CA ALA A 177 -2.76 -13.48 3.55
C ALA A 177 -3.79 -14.26 4.39
N ASP A 178 -3.36 -14.92 5.48
CA ASP A 178 -4.27 -15.61 6.43
C ASP A 178 -5.10 -14.63 7.28
N LYS A 179 -4.74 -13.37 7.27
CA LYS A 179 -5.41 -12.33 8.08
C LYS A 179 -6.56 -11.63 7.33
N PHE A 180 -6.70 -11.92 6.05
CA PHE A 180 -7.72 -11.35 5.16
C PHE A 180 -8.76 -12.41 4.76
#